data_3c8851acf9bcb2a566bee2477a5dc35e
#
_entry.id   3c8851acf9bcb2a566bee2477a5dc35e
#
_cell.length_a   1.000
_cell.length_b   1.000
_cell.length_c   1.000
_cell.angle_alpha   90.00
_cell.angle_beta   90.00
_cell.angle_gamma   90.00
#
_symmetry.space_group_name_H-M   'P 1'
#
loop_
_entity.id
_entity.type
_entity.pdbx_description
1 polymer ?
#
loop_
_entity_poly.entity_id
_entity_poly.type
_entity_poly.pdbx_seq_one_letter_code
_entity_poly.pdbx_strand_id
1 'polypeptide(L)'
;MKFMKKSLRKRIWTILIAIISVLLSLNLGATLYFYQIACVRNNQPIGQVKTSSPNYSLVQKFNKLPKSTETLTNNDLKLDAWYVPAEQKTNNTVIVVHGFRQDKSVMRQYGQLFHELGYNVLMPDNRGAGNSQGNFISFGYHDKFDVIAWAKYLTDKNPESHISLYGLSMGASTVMMASSEKSLPSSVKNIIEDCGYTNAWDEIVYQAKESYNIPAFPLVYSVSLESKIRQGWFFQEASATKALAKDKLPILLIHGSKDTYVPTSMVYENYKSVKLGTPKELLVVKNAAHARSFETNPTLYRQTISKFMKTYNP
;
A
#
# COMPACT_ATOMS: atom_id res chain seq x y z
N MET A 1 -21.02 -62.78 -0.19
CA MET A 1 -20.70 -61.69 0.76
C MET A 1 -19.45 -60.89 0.40
N LYS A 2 -18.30 -61.47 -0.01
CA LYS A 2 -17.06 -60.74 -0.40
C LYS A 2 -17.24 -59.81 -1.63
N PHE A 3 -17.98 -60.26 -2.66
CA PHE A 3 -18.23 -59.51 -3.88
C PHE A 3 -19.12 -58.23 -3.66
N MET A 4 -20.13 -58.37 -2.81
CA MET A 4 -21.05 -57.27 -2.45
C MET A 4 -20.31 -56.17 -1.69
N LYS A 5 -19.38 -56.51 -0.79
CA LYS A 5 -18.51 -55.52 -0.11
C LYS A 5 -17.58 -54.76 -1.07
N LYS A 6 -17.07 -55.41 -2.15
CA LYS A 6 -16.20 -54.79 -3.15
C LYS A 6 -16.96 -53.81 -4.04
N SER A 7 -18.20 -54.11 -4.42
CA SER A 7 -19.08 -53.22 -5.19
C SER A 7 -19.48 -52.00 -4.38
N LEU A 8 -19.84 -52.15 -3.09
CA LEU A 8 -20.19 -51.05 -2.20
C LEU A 8 -19.00 -50.09 -1.99
N ARG A 9 -17.79 -50.64 -1.77
CA ARG A 9 -16.57 -49.83 -1.67
C ARG A 9 -16.30 -49.02 -2.94
N LYS A 10 -16.45 -49.59 -4.13
CA LYS A 10 -16.30 -48.84 -5.40
C LYS A 10 -17.28 -47.69 -5.50
N ARG A 11 -18.56 -47.92 -5.17
CA ARG A 11 -19.58 -46.87 -5.19
C ARG A 11 -19.25 -45.73 -4.21
N ILE A 12 -18.81 -46.06 -3.00
CA ILE A 12 -18.41 -45.01 -2.01
C ILE A 12 -17.23 -44.20 -2.55
N TRP A 13 -16.20 -44.84 -3.11
CA TRP A 13 -15.07 -44.13 -3.70
C TRP A 13 -15.49 -43.25 -4.88
N THR A 14 -16.39 -43.67 -5.76
CA THR A 14 -16.91 -42.89 -6.86
C THR A 14 -17.66 -41.65 -6.36
N ILE A 15 -18.50 -41.81 -5.33
CA ILE A 15 -19.22 -40.70 -4.72
C ILE A 15 -18.24 -39.71 -4.06
N LEU A 16 -17.25 -40.20 -3.31
CA LEU A 16 -16.24 -39.33 -2.68
C LEU A 16 -15.43 -38.54 -3.72
N ILE A 17 -15.00 -39.20 -4.79
CA ILE A 17 -14.30 -38.53 -5.89
C ILE A 17 -15.19 -37.45 -6.55
N ALA A 18 -16.46 -37.76 -6.80
CA ALA A 18 -17.39 -36.80 -7.36
C ALA A 18 -17.58 -35.59 -6.43
N ILE A 19 -17.76 -35.81 -5.12
CA ILE A 19 -17.88 -34.73 -4.13
C ILE A 19 -16.61 -33.86 -4.10
N ILE A 20 -15.43 -34.50 -4.04
CA ILE A 20 -14.15 -33.78 -4.05
C ILE A 20 -14.00 -32.97 -5.34
N SER A 21 -14.33 -33.55 -6.50
CA SER A 21 -14.26 -32.84 -7.78
C SER A 21 -15.17 -31.60 -7.82
N VAL A 22 -16.38 -31.71 -7.28
CA VAL A 22 -17.30 -30.58 -7.16
C VAL A 22 -16.74 -29.49 -6.24
N LEU A 23 -16.23 -29.89 -5.06
CA LEU A 23 -15.63 -28.94 -4.11
C LEU A 23 -14.41 -28.23 -4.72
N LEU A 24 -13.54 -28.94 -5.41
CA LEU A 24 -12.40 -28.36 -6.11
C LEU A 24 -12.82 -27.40 -7.22
N SER A 25 -13.86 -27.74 -8.00
CA SER A 25 -14.38 -26.85 -9.04
C SER A 25 -14.99 -25.58 -8.45
N LEU A 26 -15.74 -25.69 -7.35
CA LEU A 26 -16.27 -24.54 -6.63
C LEU A 26 -15.16 -23.64 -6.06
N ASN A 27 -14.13 -24.26 -5.43
CA ASN A 27 -12.98 -23.52 -4.93
C ASN A 27 -12.22 -22.83 -6.07
N LEU A 28 -12.04 -23.45 -7.21
CA LEU A 28 -11.39 -22.85 -8.38
C LEU A 28 -12.19 -21.64 -8.88
N GLY A 29 -13.51 -21.79 -9.04
CA GLY A 29 -14.37 -20.67 -9.44
C GLY A 29 -14.31 -19.48 -8.47
N ALA A 30 -14.37 -19.77 -7.16
CA ALA A 30 -14.22 -18.77 -6.12
C ALA A 30 -12.82 -18.12 -6.14
N THR A 31 -11.76 -18.91 -6.36
CA THR A 31 -10.37 -18.42 -6.46
C THR A 31 -10.24 -17.40 -7.58
N LEU A 32 -10.72 -17.73 -8.78
CA LEU A 32 -10.65 -16.83 -9.94
C LEU A 32 -11.45 -15.53 -9.69
N TYR A 33 -12.63 -15.65 -9.09
CA TYR A 33 -13.48 -14.51 -8.75
C TYR A 33 -12.80 -13.57 -7.72
N PHE A 34 -12.30 -14.11 -6.61
CA PHE A 34 -11.67 -13.31 -5.58
C PHE A 34 -10.29 -12.78 -6.01
N TYR A 35 -9.56 -13.52 -6.83
CA TYR A 35 -8.34 -13.01 -7.46
C TYR A 35 -8.65 -11.79 -8.34
N GLN A 36 -9.71 -11.84 -9.15
CA GLN A 36 -10.16 -10.71 -9.96
C GLN A 36 -10.49 -9.48 -9.08
N ILE A 37 -11.19 -9.71 -7.96
CA ILE A 37 -11.53 -8.63 -7.02
C ILE A 37 -10.27 -8.07 -6.33
N ALA A 38 -9.38 -8.90 -5.84
CA ALA A 38 -8.26 -8.45 -5.01
C ALA A 38 -7.07 -7.95 -5.83
N CYS A 39 -6.70 -8.67 -6.90
CA CYS A 39 -5.39 -8.53 -7.53
C CYS A 39 -5.43 -7.94 -8.94
N VAL A 40 -6.59 -7.77 -9.56
CA VAL A 40 -6.66 -7.26 -10.93
C VAL A 40 -7.04 -5.79 -10.93
N ARG A 41 -6.41 -5.04 -11.83
CA ARG A 41 -6.73 -3.62 -12.07
C ARG A 41 -8.23 -3.42 -12.23
N ASN A 42 -8.77 -2.44 -11.54
CA ASN A 42 -10.16 -2.04 -11.66
C ASN A 42 -10.23 -0.64 -12.31
N ASN A 43 -10.99 -0.51 -13.37
CA ASN A 43 -11.21 0.77 -14.05
C ASN A 43 -12.46 1.51 -13.53
N GLN A 44 -12.95 1.14 -12.33
CA GLN A 44 -14.06 1.86 -11.72
C GLN A 44 -13.64 3.29 -11.34
N PRO A 45 -14.55 4.25 -11.39
CA PRO A 45 -14.27 5.61 -10.95
C PRO A 45 -13.75 5.65 -9.52
N ILE A 46 -12.65 6.37 -9.33
CA ILE A 46 -12.01 6.51 -8.02
C ILE A 46 -12.81 7.53 -7.20
N GLY A 47 -13.06 7.18 -5.94
CA GLY A 47 -13.75 8.08 -5.01
C GLY A 47 -12.95 9.36 -4.82
N GLN A 48 -13.59 10.51 -5.01
CA GLN A 48 -12.98 11.80 -4.74
C GLN A 48 -13.16 12.19 -3.27
N VAL A 49 -12.25 13.05 -2.78
CA VAL A 49 -12.43 13.66 -1.46
C VAL A 49 -13.76 14.41 -1.43
N LYS A 50 -14.63 14.04 -0.48
CA LYS A 50 -15.97 14.64 -0.36
C LYS A 50 -15.86 16.14 -0.07
N THR A 51 -16.78 16.92 -0.62
CA THR A 51 -16.86 18.38 -0.36
C THR A 51 -17.09 18.71 1.12
N SER A 52 -17.69 17.78 1.87
CA SER A 52 -17.89 17.89 3.32
C SER A 52 -16.65 17.52 4.15
N SER A 53 -15.56 17.07 3.53
CA SER A 53 -14.32 16.75 4.26
C SER A 53 -13.70 18.04 4.82
N PRO A 54 -13.21 18.03 6.07
CA PRO A 54 -12.44 19.14 6.65
C PRO A 54 -11.25 19.57 5.78
N ASN A 55 -10.69 18.62 5.03
CA ASN A 55 -9.53 18.83 4.19
C ASN A 55 -9.87 19.20 2.73
N TYR A 56 -11.16 19.39 2.39
CA TYR A 56 -11.56 19.73 1.01
C TYR A 56 -10.92 21.01 0.48
N SER A 57 -10.74 22.00 1.36
CA SER A 57 -10.06 23.26 1.00
C SER A 57 -8.60 23.02 0.55
N LEU A 58 -7.91 22.03 1.11
CA LEU A 58 -6.55 21.64 0.67
C LEU A 58 -6.58 21.06 -0.74
N VAL A 59 -7.59 20.24 -1.06
CA VAL A 59 -7.79 19.72 -2.42
C VAL A 59 -8.00 20.84 -3.43
N GLN A 60 -8.81 21.85 -3.08
CA GLN A 60 -9.04 23.01 -3.94
C GLN A 60 -7.77 23.84 -4.15
N LYS A 61 -6.97 24.05 -3.09
CA LYS A 61 -5.67 24.73 -3.20
C LYS A 61 -4.72 23.94 -4.10
N PHE A 62 -4.58 22.62 -3.88
CA PHE A 62 -3.72 21.76 -4.69
C PHE A 62 -4.07 21.79 -6.18
N ASN A 63 -5.36 21.85 -6.52
CA ASN A 63 -5.81 21.93 -7.92
C ASN A 63 -5.29 23.16 -8.64
N LYS A 64 -5.01 24.27 -7.92
CA LYS A 64 -4.49 25.51 -8.46
C LYS A 64 -2.97 25.56 -8.59
N LEU A 65 -2.26 24.59 -7.98
CA LEU A 65 -0.80 24.56 -8.05
C LEU A 65 -0.33 24.22 -9.46
N PRO A 66 0.77 24.82 -9.93
CA PRO A 66 1.43 24.38 -11.15
C PRO A 66 1.96 22.96 -10.94
N LYS A 67 1.75 22.11 -11.94
CA LYS A 67 2.21 20.72 -11.90
C LYS A 67 2.55 20.23 -13.29
N SER A 68 3.59 19.41 -13.37
CA SER A 68 3.95 18.67 -14.58
C SER A 68 3.51 17.20 -14.43
N THR A 69 3.33 16.54 -15.56
CA THR A 69 3.23 15.10 -15.63
C THR A 69 4.60 14.54 -15.93
N GLU A 70 5.09 13.68 -15.06
CA GLU A 70 6.35 12.97 -15.20
C GLU A 70 6.07 11.52 -15.59
N THR A 71 6.94 10.93 -16.40
CA THR A 71 6.84 9.52 -16.77
C THR A 71 8.20 8.85 -16.71
N LEU A 72 8.21 7.59 -16.29
CA LEU A 72 9.38 6.72 -16.36
C LEU A 72 8.96 5.30 -16.79
N THR A 73 9.92 4.51 -17.26
CA THR A 73 9.70 3.09 -17.55
C THR A 73 10.42 2.25 -16.50
N ASN A 74 9.70 1.33 -15.86
CA ASN A 74 10.26 0.37 -14.92
C ASN A 74 9.68 -1.03 -15.20
N ASN A 75 10.56 -2.03 -15.47
CA ASN A 75 10.15 -3.39 -15.84
C ASN A 75 9.08 -3.40 -16.96
N ASP A 76 9.36 -2.72 -18.08
CA ASP A 76 8.49 -2.59 -19.25
C ASP A 76 7.14 -1.90 -19.02
N LEU A 77 6.90 -1.36 -17.83
CA LEU A 77 5.71 -0.57 -17.52
C LEU A 77 6.04 0.92 -17.58
N LYS A 78 5.27 1.66 -18.37
CA LYS A 78 5.27 3.13 -18.31
C LYS A 78 4.47 3.57 -17.10
N LEU A 79 5.13 4.27 -16.19
CA LEU A 79 4.56 4.82 -14.96
C LEU A 79 4.37 6.32 -15.12
N ASP A 80 3.33 6.84 -14.48
CA ASP A 80 2.90 8.24 -14.53
C ASP A 80 2.87 8.84 -13.13
N ALA A 81 3.28 10.09 -13.00
CA ALA A 81 3.23 10.85 -11.76
C ALA A 81 2.93 12.32 -11.99
N TRP A 82 2.35 13.00 -11.01
CA TRP A 82 2.38 14.45 -10.93
C TRP A 82 3.60 14.91 -10.15
N TYR A 83 4.26 15.95 -10.67
CA TYR A 83 5.30 16.67 -9.94
C TYR A 83 4.85 18.10 -9.71
N VAL A 84 4.90 18.54 -8.46
CA VAL A 84 4.55 19.90 -8.02
C VAL A 84 5.80 20.50 -7.39
N PRO A 85 6.40 21.53 -7.98
CA PRO A 85 7.54 22.22 -7.38
C PRO A 85 7.11 22.98 -6.11
N ALA A 86 7.99 23.08 -5.14
CA ALA A 86 7.79 23.94 -3.98
C ALA A 86 7.75 25.42 -4.39
N GLU A 87 7.13 26.25 -3.56
CA GLU A 87 7.06 27.69 -3.79
C GLU A 87 8.46 28.34 -3.79
N GLN A 88 9.32 27.88 -2.89
CA GLN A 88 10.72 28.29 -2.81
C GLN A 88 11.62 27.14 -3.29
N LYS A 89 12.69 27.46 -4.02
CA LYS A 89 13.63 26.46 -4.49
C LYS A 89 14.19 25.64 -3.32
N THR A 90 14.07 24.33 -3.39
CA THR A 90 14.56 23.38 -2.39
C THR A 90 15.03 22.07 -3.04
N ASN A 91 15.94 21.36 -2.35
CA ASN A 91 16.34 20.01 -2.71
C ASN A 91 15.45 18.94 -2.06
N ASN A 92 14.51 19.35 -1.21
CA ASN A 92 13.65 18.44 -0.46
C ASN A 92 12.42 18.05 -1.28
N THR A 93 12.19 16.76 -1.45
CA THR A 93 11.04 16.21 -2.20
C THR A 93 10.34 15.12 -1.38
N VAL A 94 9.00 15.09 -1.42
CA VAL A 94 8.22 13.98 -0.87
C VAL A 94 7.58 13.19 -2.00
N ILE A 95 7.78 11.86 -2.00
CA ILE A 95 7.03 10.94 -2.85
C ILE A 95 5.80 10.49 -2.08
N VAL A 96 4.59 10.77 -2.62
CA VAL A 96 3.30 10.54 -1.95
C VAL A 96 2.56 9.40 -2.63
N VAL A 97 2.55 8.21 -2.00
CA VAL A 97 2.07 6.94 -2.56
C VAL A 97 0.65 6.63 -2.09
N HIS A 98 -0.26 6.41 -3.04
CA HIS A 98 -1.68 6.18 -2.78
C HIS A 98 -2.01 4.75 -2.32
N GLY A 99 -3.22 4.57 -1.78
CA GLY A 99 -3.74 3.30 -1.29
C GLY A 99 -4.32 2.36 -2.36
N PHE A 100 -4.87 1.23 -1.88
CA PHE A 100 -5.48 0.20 -2.71
C PHE A 100 -6.63 0.74 -3.57
N ARG A 101 -6.62 0.39 -4.87
CA ARG A 101 -7.65 0.80 -5.85
C ARG A 101 -7.91 2.30 -5.94
N GLN A 102 -6.90 3.09 -5.65
CA GLN A 102 -6.89 4.54 -5.78
C GLN A 102 -5.94 4.97 -6.91
N ASP A 103 -5.80 6.26 -7.09
CA ASP A 103 -4.78 6.89 -7.92
C ASP A 103 -4.23 8.16 -7.22
N LYS A 104 -3.26 8.81 -7.85
CA LYS A 104 -2.66 10.04 -7.32
C LYS A 104 -3.67 11.16 -7.02
N SER A 105 -4.84 11.18 -7.66
CA SER A 105 -5.80 12.27 -7.49
C SER A 105 -6.45 12.33 -6.11
N VAL A 106 -6.55 11.19 -5.40
CA VAL A 106 -7.08 11.15 -4.03
C VAL A 106 -6.08 11.67 -3.00
N MET A 107 -4.78 11.74 -3.38
CA MET A 107 -3.71 12.19 -2.50
C MET A 107 -3.51 13.71 -2.47
N ARG A 108 -4.34 14.49 -3.18
CA ARG A 108 -4.18 15.95 -3.32
C ARG A 108 -4.12 16.71 -1.99
N GLN A 109 -4.87 16.27 -0.96
CA GLN A 109 -4.82 16.89 0.37
C GLN A 109 -3.45 16.72 1.04
N TYR A 110 -2.84 15.54 0.85
CA TYR A 110 -1.50 15.24 1.36
C TYR A 110 -0.42 15.96 0.52
N GLY A 111 -0.60 16.00 -0.80
CA GLY A 111 0.27 16.78 -1.68
C GLY A 111 0.28 18.28 -1.28
N GLN A 112 -0.90 18.86 -0.97
CA GLN A 112 -1.00 20.22 -0.48
C GLN A 112 -0.32 20.40 0.89
N LEU A 113 -0.49 19.45 1.80
CA LEU A 113 0.16 19.48 3.10
C LEU A 113 1.69 19.60 2.96
N PHE A 114 2.32 18.72 2.16
CA PHE A 114 3.77 18.74 1.97
C PHE A 114 4.25 19.97 1.18
N HIS A 115 3.48 20.42 0.20
CA HIS A 115 3.77 21.66 -0.51
C HIS A 115 3.76 22.87 0.44
N GLU A 116 2.75 22.99 1.33
CA GLU A 116 2.70 24.05 2.35
C GLU A 116 3.82 23.93 3.41
N LEU A 117 4.44 22.75 3.57
CA LEU A 117 5.62 22.55 4.39
C LEU A 117 6.94 22.89 3.66
N GLY A 118 6.86 23.33 2.39
CA GLY A 118 8.01 23.76 1.61
C GLY A 118 8.72 22.68 0.80
N TYR A 119 8.06 21.54 0.55
CA TYR A 119 8.64 20.41 -0.20
C TYR A 119 8.16 20.40 -1.65
N ASN A 120 9.01 19.99 -2.58
CA ASN A 120 8.57 19.45 -3.86
C ASN A 120 7.75 18.19 -3.61
N VAL A 121 6.73 17.93 -4.42
CA VAL A 121 5.86 16.76 -4.24
C VAL A 121 5.81 15.96 -5.53
N LEU A 122 6.18 14.68 -5.46
CA LEU A 122 5.95 13.71 -6.52
C LEU A 122 4.82 12.77 -6.10
N MET A 123 3.79 12.65 -6.92
CA MET A 123 2.62 11.81 -6.66
C MET A 123 2.46 10.80 -7.77
N PRO A 124 3.03 9.58 -7.64
CA PRO A 124 2.89 8.55 -8.67
C PRO A 124 1.51 7.88 -8.63
N ASP A 125 1.05 7.44 -9.78
CA ASP A 125 0.12 6.33 -9.86
C ASP A 125 0.91 5.03 -9.69
N ASN A 126 0.52 4.19 -8.75
CA ASN A 126 1.07 2.84 -8.62
C ASN A 126 0.84 2.04 -9.91
N ARG A 127 1.64 0.98 -10.16
CA ARG A 127 1.36 0.07 -11.26
C ARG A 127 -0.08 -0.44 -11.22
N GLY A 128 -0.72 -0.54 -12.37
CA GLY A 128 -2.12 -0.97 -12.45
C GLY A 128 -3.14 0.04 -11.90
N ALA A 129 -2.75 1.31 -11.73
CA ALA A 129 -3.63 2.38 -11.26
C ALA A 129 -3.51 3.65 -12.13
N GLY A 130 -4.55 4.48 -12.14
CA GLY A 130 -4.56 5.76 -12.83
C GLY A 130 -4.05 5.68 -14.27
N ASN A 131 -3.07 6.51 -14.60
CA ASN A 131 -2.43 6.55 -15.92
C ASN A 131 -1.21 5.61 -16.03
N SER A 132 -0.76 5.00 -14.94
CA SER A 132 0.32 4.01 -14.99
C SER A 132 -0.14 2.71 -15.65
N GLN A 133 0.75 2.08 -16.41
CA GLN A 133 0.52 0.77 -17.00
C GLN A 133 0.53 -0.33 -15.95
N GLY A 134 0.12 -1.53 -16.35
CA GLY A 134 0.01 -2.71 -15.50
C GLY A 134 -1.44 -3.15 -15.33
N ASN A 135 -1.62 -4.45 -15.11
CA ASN A 135 -2.93 -5.08 -15.01
C ASN A 135 -3.22 -5.65 -13.61
N PHE A 136 -2.23 -5.56 -12.70
CA PHE A 136 -2.30 -6.19 -11.39
C PHE A 136 -1.98 -5.21 -10.27
N ILE A 137 -2.62 -5.46 -9.13
CA ILE A 137 -2.33 -4.82 -7.84
C ILE A 137 -1.50 -5.82 -7.05
N SER A 138 -0.33 -5.41 -6.56
CA SER A 138 0.62 -6.29 -5.89
C SER A 138 0.78 -6.04 -4.39
N PHE A 139 -0.11 -5.28 -3.79
CA PHE A 139 -0.09 -5.00 -2.35
C PHE A 139 1.28 -4.53 -1.84
N GLY A 140 1.98 -3.74 -2.66
CA GLY A 140 3.31 -3.23 -2.34
C GLY A 140 4.47 -4.16 -2.74
N TYR A 141 4.22 -5.43 -3.11
CA TYR A 141 5.31 -6.37 -3.44
C TYR A 141 6.15 -5.92 -4.63
N HIS A 142 5.49 -5.58 -5.74
CA HIS A 142 6.15 -5.00 -6.92
C HIS A 142 6.16 -3.47 -6.88
N ASP A 143 5.15 -2.84 -6.28
CA ASP A 143 5.01 -1.39 -6.20
C ASP A 143 6.20 -0.72 -5.50
N LYS A 144 6.84 -1.38 -4.52
CA LYS A 144 8.06 -0.88 -3.85
C LYS A 144 9.20 -0.59 -4.83
N PHE A 145 9.34 -1.38 -5.90
CA PHE A 145 10.38 -1.15 -6.91
C PHE A 145 10.04 0.03 -7.82
N ASP A 146 8.76 0.36 -7.99
CA ASP A 146 8.34 1.57 -8.69
C ASP A 146 8.62 2.82 -7.86
N VAL A 147 8.36 2.77 -6.54
CA VAL A 147 8.74 3.85 -5.62
C VAL A 147 10.25 4.07 -5.63
N ILE A 148 11.05 3.01 -5.64
CA ILE A 148 12.51 3.09 -5.77
C ILE A 148 12.93 3.69 -7.11
N ALA A 149 12.27 3.31 -8.21
CA ALA A 149 12.54 3.87 -9.53
C ALA A 149 12.24 5.38 -9.57
N TRP A 150 11.14 5.83 -8.96
CA TRP A 150 10.84 7.25 -8.80
C TRP A 150 11.86 8.00 -7.93
N ALA A 151 12.32 7.38 -6.85
CA ALA A 151 13.36 7.97 -6.02
C ALA A 151 14.69 8.12 -6.80
N LYS A 152 15.08 7.11 -7.59
CA LYS A 152 16.24 7.19 -8.48
C LYS A 152 16.07 8.28 -9.54
N TYR A 153 14.90 8.34 -10.19
CA TYR A 153 14.58 9.37 -11.17
C TYR A 153 14.77 10.80 -10.61
N LEU A 154 14.32 11.04 -9.38
CA LEU A 154 14.52 12.32 -8.70
C LEU A 154 16.00 12.58 -8.38
N THR A 155 16.73 11.55 -7.96
CA THR A 155 18.17 11.65 -7.66
C THR A 155 18.99 11.92 -8.92
N ASP A 156 18.63 11.29 -10.03
CA ASP A 156 19.31 11.50 -11.32
C ASP A 156 19.05 12.91 -11.88
N LYS A 157 17.85 13.46 -11.65
CA LYS A 157 17.52 14.85 -12.00
C LYS A 157 18.22 15.87 -11.10
N ASN A 158 18.40 15.56 -9.83
CA ASN A 158 19.10 16.40 -8.86
C ASN A 158 19.84 15.51 -7.83
N PRO A 159 21.18 15.35 -7.98
CA PRO A 159 22.00 14.57 -7.06
C PRO A 159 21.97 15.06 -5.60
N GLU A 160 21.64 16.34 -5.38
CA GLU A 160 21.51 16.93 -4.04
C GLU A 160 20.10 16.67 -3.43
N SER A 161 19.27 15.84 -4.04
CA SER A 161 17.93 15.58 -3.56
C SER A 161 17.91 14.92 -2.17
N HIS A 162 17.06 15.43 -1.30
CA HIS A 162 16.66 14.79 -0.05
C HIS A 162 15.21 14.32 -0.17
N ILE A 163 15.01 13.03 -0.18
CA ILE A 163 13.70 12.44 -0.49
C ILE A 163 13.09 11.85 0.79
N SER A 164 11.84 12.19 1.06
CA SER A 164 10.99 11.52 2.05
C SER A 164 9.98 10.66 1.33
N LEU A 165 9.72 9.46 1.84
CA LEU A 165 8.64 8.60 1.35
C LEU A 165 7.43 8.75 2.26
N TYR A 166 6.28 9.10 1.71
CA TYR A 166 5.00 9.08 2.39
C TYR A 166 4.06 8.08 1.70
N GLY A 167 3.40 7.24 2.47
CA GLY A 167 2.41 6.29 1.94
C GLY A 167 1.15 6.25 2.78
N LEU A 168 0.00 6.03 2.11
CA LEU A 168 -1.30 5.84 2.74
C LEU A 168 -1.81 4.42 2.52
N SER A 169 -2.19 3.69 3.57
CA SER A 169 -2.76 2.34 3.49
C SER A 169 -1.84 1.37 2.74
N MET A 170 -2.25 0.79 1.60
CA MET A 170 -1.36 -0.01 0.75
C MET A 170 -0.07 0.76 0.39
N GLY A 171 -0.17 2.07 0.13
CA GLY A 171 0.99 2.92 -0.11
C GLY A 171 1.93 2.99 1.09
N ALA A 172 1.39 3.00 2.31
CA ALA A 172 2.18 2.95 3.55
C ALA A 172 2.97 1.64 3.67
N SER A 173 2.31 0.51 3.43
CA SER A 173 3.01 -0.79 3.40
C SER A 173 4.03 -0.86 2.27
N THR A 174 3.75 -0.22 1.13
CA THR A 174 4.69 -0.12 0.00
C THR A 174 5.97 0.63 0.39
N VAL A 175 5.87 1.81 1.01
CA VAL A 175 7.05 2.59 1.40
C VAL A 175 7.83 1.90 2.52
N MET A 176 7.15 1.24 3.47
CA MET A 176 7.81 0.40 4.47
C MET A 176 8.59 -0.75 3.83
N MET A 177 8.03 -1.44 2.82
CA MET A 177 8.74 -2.49 2.11
C MET A 177 9.89 -1.98 1.25
N ALA A 178 9.77 -0.77 0.68
CA ALA A 178 10.83 -0.14 -0.11
C ALA A 178 12.06 0.21 0.74
N SER A 179 11.87 0.58 2.01
CA SER A 179 12.91 1.14 2.88
C SER A 179 14.09 0.20 3.14
N SER A 180 13.85 -1.10 3.10
CA SER A 180 14.90 -2.10 3.34
C SER A 180 15.58 -2.63 2.08
N GLU A 181 15.15 -2.18 0.90
CA GLU A 181 15.69 -2.65 -0.37
C GLU A 181 17.09 -2.03 -0.62
N LYS A 182 18.04 -2.87 -0.98
CA LYS A 182 19.43 -2.44 -1.27
C LYS A 182 19.53 -1.45 -2.43
N SER A 183 18.55 -1.46 -3.32
CA SER A 183 18.47 -0.59 -4.49
C SER A 183 17.89 0.79 -4.20
N LEU A 184 17.41 1.04 -2.97
CA LEU A 184 16.92 2.35 -2.55
C LEU A 184 18.08 3.36 -2.53
N PRO A 185 17.98 4.51 -3.21
CA PRO A 185 19.05 5.50 -3.23
C PRO A 185 19.25 6.16 -1.86
N SER A 186 20.49 6.53 -1.55
CA SER A 186 20.87 7.19 -0.28
C SER A 186 20.27 8.60 -0.12
N SER A 187 19.73 9.17 -1.19
CA SER A 187 18.95 10.40 -1.17
C SER A 187 17.64 10.27 -0.38
N VAL A 188 17.11 9.05 -0.20
CA VAL A 188 15.96 8.81 0.69
C VAL A 188 16.41 8.89 2.14
N LYS A 189 15.78 9.80 2.91
CA LYS A 189 16.19 10.16 4.27
C LYS A 189 15.29 9.62 5.36
N ASN A 190 14.00 9.47 5.10
CA ASN A 190 13.03 9.01 6.08
C ASN A 190 11.75 8.46 5.41
N ILE A 191 10.90 7.85 6.23
CA ILE A 191 9.64 7.26 5.82
C ILE A 191 8.52 7.74 6.74
N ILE A 192 7.35 8.04 6.15
CA ILE A 192 6.11 8.29 6.87
C ILE A 192 5.08 7.31 6.34
N GLU A 193 4.58 6.47 7.19
CA GLU A 193 3.50 5.55 6.89
C GLU A 193 2.22 5.96 7.60
N ASP A 194 1.07 5.95 6.92
CA ASP A 194 -0.25 6.22 7.50
C ASP A 194 -1.18 5.04 7.20
N CYS A 195 -1.60 4.33 8.25
CA CYS A 195 -2.49 3.17 8.30
C CYS A 195 -2.07 1.97 7.42
N GLY A 196 -0.77 1.67 7.36
CA GLY A 196 -0.25 0.50 6.65
C GLY A 196 -0.43 -0.81 7.42
N TYR A 197 -0.57 -1.92 6.66
CA TYR A 197 -0.67 -3.27 7.22
C TYR A 197 0.70 -3.91 7.45
N THR A 198 0.73 -4.98 8.27
CA THR A 198 1.91 -5.78 8.62
C THR A 198 2.45 -6.57 7.44
N ASN A 199 1.55 -7.22 6.70
CA ASN A 199 1.80 -7.92 5.44
C ASN A 199 0.48 -8.13 4.68
N ALA A 200 0.58 -8.42 3.38
CA ALA A 200 -0.61 -8.60 2.54
C ALA A 200 -1.44 -9.83 2.93
N TRP A 201 -0.81 -10.89 3.44
CA TRP A 201 -1.51 -12.09 3.89
C TRP A 201 -2.45 -11.76 5.06
N ASP A 202 -1.94 -11.11 6.12
CA ASP A 202 -2.72 -10.81 7.31
C ASP A 202 -3.90 -9.88 6.97
N GLU A 203 -3.65 -8.88 6.13
CA GLU A 203 -4.70 -7.96 5.68
C GLU A 203 -5.76 -8.67 4.85
N ILE A 204 -5.38 -9.50 3.88
CA ILE A 204 -6.33 -10.22 3.03
C ILE A 204 -7.12 -11.26 3.82
N VAL A 205 -6.49 -11.98 4.76
CA VAL A 205 -7.19 -12.91 5.67
C VAL A 205 -8.18 -12.17 6.54
N TYR A 206 -7.78 -11.03 7.10
CA TYR A 206 -8.66 -10.19 7.90
C TYR A 206 -9.87 -9.71 7.07
N GLN A 207 -9.65 -9.17 5.87
CA GLN A 207 -10.72 -8.70 4.99
C GLN A 207 -11.62 -9.83 4.50
N ALA A 208 -11.09 -11.02 4.21
CA ALA A 208 -11.88 -12.19 3.85
C ALA A 208 -12.84 -12.58 4.99
N LYS A 209 -12.36 -12.50 6.23
CA LYS A 209 -13.18 -12.81 7.42
C LYS A 209 -14.21 -11.72 7.68
N GLU A 210 -13.82 -10.45 7.75
CA GLU A 210 -14.71 -9.34 8.13
C GLU A 210 -15.74 -9.01 7.05
N SER A 211 -15.34 -8.98 5.78
CA SER A 211 -16.21 -8.57 4.69
C SER A 211 -17.09 -9.68 4.13
N TYR A 212 -16.61 -10.94 4.19
CA TYR A 212 -17.26 -12.08 3.52
C TYR A 212 -17.53 -13.26 4.46
N ASN A 213 -17.08 -13.20 5.71
CA ASN A 213 -17.11 -14.32 6.67
C ASN A 213 -16.46 -15.60 6.13
N ILE A 214 -15.41 -15.45 5.31
CA ILE A 214 -14.68 -16.54 4.67
C ILE A 214 -13.45 -16.89 5.50
N PRO A 215 -13.23 -18.16 5.88
CA PRO A 215 -12.00 -18.60 6.53
C PRO A 215 -10.82 -18.58 5.54
N ALA A 216 -9.60 -18.43 6.06
CA ALA A 216 -8.41 -18.40 5.20
C ALA A 216 -8.26 -19.67 4.33
N PHE A 217 -8.50 -20.86 4.93
CA PHE A 217 -8.45 -22.13 4.20
C PHE A 217 -9.83 -22.57 3.73
N PRO A 218 -9.96 -23.03 2.48
CA PRO A 218 -8.92 -23.16 1.47
C PRO A 218 -8.72 -21.91 0.58
N LEU A 219 -9.70 -20.99 0.57
CA LEU A 219 -9.84 -20.00 -0.49
C LEU A 219 -8.67 -18.99 -0.54
N VAL A 220 -8.28 -18.36 0.58
CA VAL A 220 -7.20 -17.35 0.58
C VAL A 220 -5.87 -17.99 0.18
N TYR A 221 -5.63 -19.25 0.56
CA TYR A 221 -4.46 -20.01 0.10
C TYR A 221 -4.48 -20.21 -1.41
N SER A 222 -5.64 -20.55 -1.98
CA SER A 222 -5.80 -20.74 -3.43
C SER A 222 -5.61 -19.42 -4.19
N VAL A 223 -6.15 -18.30 -3.68
CA VAL A 223 -5.96 -16.96 -4.28
C VAL A 223 -4.48 -16.52 -4.19
N SER A 224 -3.80 -16.81 -3.08
CA SER A 224 -2.36 -16.53 -2.94
C SER A 224 -1.52 -17.36 -3.91
N LEU A 225 -1.90 -18.64 -4.13
CA LEU A 225 -1.26 -19.48 -5.15
C LEU A 225 -1.51 -18.94 -6.57
N GLU A 226 -2.72 -18.47 -6.86
CA GLU A 226 -3.03 -17.84 -8.15
C GLU A 226 -2.20 -16.57 -8.38
N SER A 227 -1.97 -15.77 -7.31
CA SER A 227 -1.04 -14.63 -7.36
C SER A 227 0.39 -15.11 -7.69
N LYS A 228 0.86 -16.20 -7.09
CA LYS A 228 2.17 -16.77 -7.39
C LYS A 228 2.30 -17.20 -8.84
N ILE A 229 1.27 -17.84 -9.37
CA ILE A 229 1.26 -18.32 -10.77
C ILE A 229 1.27 -17.13 -11.75
N ARG A 230 0.46 -16.11 -11.52
CA ARG A 230 0.28 -14.99 -12.46
C ARG A 230 1.26 -13.83 -12.29
N GLN A 231 1.69 -13.58 -11.06
CA GLN A 231 2.48 -12.40 -10.71
C GLN A 231 3.83 -12.72 -10.06
N GLY A 232 4.12 -14.00 -9.78
CA GLY A 232 5.40 -14.45 -9.25
C GLY A 232 5.59 -14.34 -7.74
N TRP A 233 4.55 -14.00 -6.95
CA TRP A 233 4.68 -13.80 -5.50
C TRP A 233 3.48 -14.37 -4.72
N PHE A 234 3.74 -14.86 -3.50
CA PHE A 234 2.72 -15.21 -2.53
C PHE A 234 2.40 -14.01 -1.64
N PHE A 235 1.17 -13.91 -1.12
CA PHE A 235 0.75 -12.81 -0.23
C PHE A 235 1.64 -12.64 1.00
N GLN A 236 2.23 -13.72 1.53
CA GLN A 236 3.16 -13.69 2.66
C GLN A 236 4.52 -13.04 2.34
N GLU A 237 4.84 -12.86 1.04
CA GLU A 237 6.10 -12.26 0.60
C GLU A 237 6.04 -10.72 0.64
N ALA A 238 4.83 -10.13 0.58
CA ALA A 238 4.62 -8.69 0.74
C ALA A 238 4.49 -8.33 2.23
N SER A 239 5.63 -8.15 2.92
CA SER A 239 5.68 -7.99 4.37
C SER A 239 6.44 -6.72 4.79
N ALA A 240 5.70 -5.76 5.37
CA ALA A 240 6.25 -4.56 5.96
C ALA A 240 7.07 -4.88 7.22
N THR A 241 6.59 -5.79 8.08
CA THR A 241 7.31 -6.18 9.31
C THR A 241 8.69 -6.78 9.03
N LYS A 242 8.80 -7.63 7.99
CA LYS A 242 10.11 -8.19 7.58
C LYS A 242 11.05 -7.12 7.00
N ALA A 243 10.51 -6.10 6.35
CA ALA A 243 11.29 -4.98 5.84
C ALA A 243 11.77 -4.09 7.00
N LEU A 244 10.86 -3.70 7.89
CA LEU A 244 11.15 -2.85 9.05
C LEU A 244 12.22 -3.45 9.98
N ALA A 245 12.28 -4.78 10.11
CA ALA A 245 13.33 -5.47 10.87
C ALA A 245 14.75 -5.26 10.29
N LYS A 246 14.86 -4.78 9.05
CA LYS A 246 16.15 -4.51 8.37
C LYS A 246 16.36 -3.02 8.09
N ASP A 247 15.29 -2.23 8.23
CA ASP A 247 15.29 -0.80 7.93
C ASP A 247 16.26 -0.03 8.84
N LYS A 248 16.83 1.05 8.28
CA LYS A 248 17.75 1.96 8.99
C LYS A 248 17.27 3.41 8.89
N LEU A 249 16.23 3.67 8.14
CA LEU A 249 15.71 5.02 7.93
C LEU A 249 14.79 5.42 9.08
N PRO A 250 14.89 6.66 9.57
CA PRO A 250 13.91 7.19 10.51
C PRO A 250 12.48 7.00 9.99
N ILE A 251 11.58 6.55 10.86
CA ILE A 251 10.20 6.27 10.46
C ILE A 251 9.19 6.89 11.42
N LEU A 252 8.18 7.56 10.85
CA LEU A 252 6.96 7.98 11.54
C LEU A 252 5.82 7.04 11.14
N LEU A 253 5.24 6.37 12.14
CA LEU A 253 4.08 5.52 11.96
C LEU A 253 2.83 6.25 12.47
N ILE A 254 1.78 6.32 11.63
CA ILE A 254 0.52 7.00 11.94
C ILE A 254 -0.63 6.00 11.76
N HIS A 255 -1.62 6.02 12.68
CA HIS A 255 -2.80 5.17 12.56
C HIS A 255 -4.01 5.76 13.27
N GLY A 256 -5.20 5.41 12.81
CA GLY A 256 -6.44 5.75 13.48
C GLY A 256 -6.79 4.73 14.59
N SER A 257 -7.21 5.21 15.77
CA SER A 257 -7.55 4.29 16.89
C SER A 257 -8.87 3.54 16.71
N LYS A 258 -9.66 3.87 15.70
CA LYS A 258 -10.89 3.17 15.31
C LYS A 258 -10.82 2.63 13.88
N ASP A 259 -9.62 2.33 13.42
CA ASP A 259 -9.44 1.69 12.12
C ASP A 259 -9.87 0.22 12.21
N THR A 260 -10.94 -0.11 11.48
CA THR A 260 -11.52 -1.46 11.35
C THR A 260 -11.28 -2.02 9.95
N TYR A 261 -10.63 -1.29 9.05
CA TYR A 261 -10.25 -1.78 7.73
C TYR A 261 -8.84 -2.38 7.78
N VAL A 262 -7.84 -1.61 8.18
CA VAL A 262 -6.53 -2.13 8.62
C VAL A 262 -6.51 -2.02 10.15
N PRO A 263 -6.61 -3.12 10.90
CA PRO A 263 -6.73 -3.06 12.35
C PRO A 263 -5.62 -2.25 13.02
N THR A 264 -5.97 -1.38 13.97
CA THR A 264 -5.00 -0.55 14.70
C THR A 264 -3.89 -1.38 15.36
N SER A 265 -4.15 -2.66 15.69
CA SER A 265 -3.11 -3.57 16.20
C SER A 265 -1.90 -3.69 15.28
N MET A 266 -2.10 -3.59 13.95
CA MET A 266 -1.04 -3.73 12.96
C MET A 266 0.02 -2.62 13.07
N VAL A 267 -0.35 -1.38 13.43
CA VAL A 267 0.66 -0.33 13.62
C VAL A 267 1.58 -0.61 14.81
N TYR A 268 1.05 -1.21 15.87
CA TYR A 268 1.89 -1.59 17.02
C TYR A 268 2.85 -2.72 16.67
N GLU A 269 2.42 -3.66 15.83
CA GLU A 269 3.29 -4.73 15.32
C GLU A 269 4.36 -4.16 14.38
N ASN A 270 3.98 -3.27 13.48
CA ASN A 270 4.93 -2.54 12.63
C ASN A 270 5.95 -1.77 13.48
N TYR A 271 5.48 -0.98 14.46
CA TYR A 271 6.35 -0.22 15.37
C TYR A 271 7.33 -1.13 16.14
N LYS A 272 6.85 -2.27 16.65
CA LYS A 272 7.69 -3.26 17.34
C LYS A 272 8.72 -3.88 16.41
N SER A 273 8.38 -4.07 15.13
CA SER A 273 9.23 -4.70 14.12
C SER A 273 10.37 -3.80 13.62
N VAL A 274 10.28 -2.48 13.84
CA VAL A 274 11.36 -1.56 13.44
C VAL A 274 12.64 -1.96 14.14
N LYS A 275 13.71 -2.09 13.34
CA LYS A 275 15.05 -2.51 13.80
C LYS A 275 15.50 -1.71 15.01
N LEU A 276 16.08 -2.38 15.98
CA LEU A 276 16.64 -1.73 17.18
C LEU A 276 17.71 -0.70 16.80
N GLY A 277 17.60 0.50 17.38
CA GLY A 277 18.48 1.63 17.10
C GLY A 277 18.06 2.51 15.92
N THR A 278 17.06 2.11 15.14
CA THR A 278 16.45 2.98 14.13
C THR A 278 15.51 3.98 14.81
N PRO A 279 15.61 5.30 14.52
CA PRO A 279 14.69 6.30 15.05
C PRO A 279 13.28 6.02 14.58
N LYS A 280 12.32 5.99 15.50
CA LYS A 280 10.91 5.73 15.21
C LYS A 280 9.98 6.56 16.09
N GLU A 281 8.93 7.10 15.50
CA GLU A 281 7.87 7.83 16.19
C GLU A 281 6.53 7.17 15.87
N LEU A 282 5.57 7.27 16.80
CA LEU A 282 4.22 6.70 16.64
C LEU A 282 3.17 7.75 16.98
N LEU A 283 2.21 7.94 16.07
CA LEU A 283 1.02 8.76 16.28
C LEU A 283 -0.24 7.90 16.10
N VAL A 284 -0.96 7.63 17.18
CA VAL A 284 -2.30 7.02 17.11
C VAL A 284 -3.35 8.11 17.31
N VAL A 285 -4.07 8.45 16.24
CA VAL A 285 -5.08 9.52 16.26
C VAL A 285 -6.38 8.99 16.86
N LYS A 286 -6.76 9.54 18.02
CA LYS A 286 -7.98 9.12 18.74
C LYS A 286 -9.23 9.29 17.87
N ASN A 287 -10.08 8.26 17.84
CA ASN A 287 -11.34 8.21 17.10
C ASN A 287 -11.22 8.25 15.56
N ALA A 288 -10.03 8.28 14.99
CA ALA A 288 -9.87 8.21 13.54
C ALA A 288 -10.14 6.78 13.03
N ALA A 289 -10.90 6.68 11.94
CA ALA A 289 -11.09 5.47 11.16
C ALA A 289 -9.97 5.32 10.12
N HIS A 290 -10.05 4.28 9.26
CA HIS A 290 -9.07 4.02 8.19
C HIS A 290 -8.87 5.23 7.28
N ALA A 291 -7.61 5.63 7.11
CA ALA A 291 -7.19 6.76 6.27
C ALA A 291 -7.85 8.11 6.65
N ARG A 292 -8.28 8.25 7.92
CA ARG A 292 -8.95 9.46 8.42
C ARG A 292 -8.15 10.21 9.50
N SER A 293 -6.91 9.80 9.75
CA SER A 293 -6.06 10.45 10.77
C SER A 293 -5.92 11.94 10.51
N PHE A 294 -5.62 12.35 9.28
CA PHE A 294 -5.50 13.74 8.88
C PHE A 294 -6.81 14.54 8.99
N GLU A 295 -7.95 13.95 8.60
CA GLU A 295 -9.26 14.60 8.69
C GLU A 295 -9.74 14.71 10.14
N THR A 296 -9.45 13.74 10.98
CA THR A 296 -9.93 13.71 12.38
C THR A 296 -9.20 14.71 13.26
N ASN A 297 -7.90 14.91 13.06
CA ASN A 297 -7.14 15.91 13.79
C ASN A 297 -6.07 16.55 12.90
N PRO A 298 -6.47 17.51 12.03
CA PRO A 298 -5.56 18.15 11.06
C PRO A 298 -4.37 18.85 11.71
N THR A 299 -4.60 19.50 12.84
CA THR A 299 -3.56 20.26 13.56
C THR A 299 -2.49 19.33 14.12
N LEU A 300 -2.88 18.30 14.88
CA LEU A 300 -1.95 17.32 15.45
C LEU A 300 -1.18 16.59 14.35
N TYR A 301 -1.89 16.17 13.31
CA TYR A 301 -1.31 15.45 12.17
C TYR A 301 -0.22 16.30 11.49
N ARG A 302 -0.54 17.55 11.15
CA ARG A 302 0.39 18.50 10.53
C ARG A 302 1.60 18.80 11.42
N GLN A 303 1.37 19.05 12.71
CA GLN A 303 2.44 19.33 13.66
C GLN A 303 3.41 18.14 13.81
N THR A 304 2.88 16.91 13.90
CA THR A 304 3.70 15.71 14.03
C THR A 304 4.55 15.50 12.78
N ILE A 305 3.96 15.57 11.58
CA ILE A 305 4.71 15.45 10.33
C ILE A 305 5.76 16.55 10.20
N SER A 306 5.39 17.82 10.47
CA SER A 306 6.33 18.95 10.38
C SER A 306 7.52 18.79 11.32
N LYS A 307 7.27 18.35 12.56
CA LYS A 307 8.33 18.07 13.54
C LYS A 307 9.25 16.96 13.05
N PHE A 308 8.70 15.83 12.63
CA PHE A 308 9.45 14.68 12.13
C PHE A 308 10.30 15.04 10.90
N MET A 309 9.72 15.73 9.93
CA MET A 309 10.42 16.15 8.72
C MET A 309 11.57 17.09 9.02
N LYS A 310 11.38 18.10 9.90
CA LYS A 310 12.46 19.02 10.32
C LYS A 310 13.60 18.30 11.03
N THR A 311 13.32 17.20 11.73
CA THR A 311 14.33 16.43 12.45
C THR A 311 15.15 15.56 11.50
N TYR A 312 14.51 14.95 10.49
CA TYR A 312 15.13 13.89 9.70
C TYR A 312 15.29 14.22 8.20
N ASN A 313 14.80 15.36 7.77
CA ASN A 313 14.98 15.91 6.42
C ASN A 313 14.97 17.45 6.48
N PRO A 314 15.94 18.07 7.15
CA PRO A 314 16.02 19.50 7.37
C PRO A 314 16.24 20.29 6.08
#